data_7488620b2c732a7b0712f01ddde2b33e
#
_entry.id   7488620b2c732a7b0712f01ddde2b33e
#
_cell.length_a   1.000
_cell.length_b   1.000
_cell.length_c   1.000
_cell.angle_alpha   90.00
_cell.angle_beta   90.00
_cell.angle_gamma   90.00
#
_symmetry.space_group_name_H-M   'P 1'
#
loop_
_entity.id
_entity.type
_entity.pdbx_description
1 polymer ?
#
loop_
_entity_poly.entity_id
_entity_poly.type
_entity_poly.pdbx_seq_one_letter_code
_entity_poly.pdbx_strand_id
1 'polypeptide(L)'
;IFTAALPPASVGGVIEGLNILSSDSRRRNLLHENTAYIKRAFFDMGIQVNNNQVPIVPILIGDEALTLYMNRLLFEDGVFAGVAVSPVVPPLKAMIRTSYTCAHTKEDLDQILKLGLELERYVK
;
A
#
# COMPACT_ATOMS: atom_id res chain seq x y z
N ILE A 1 22.27 25.67 18.83
CA ILE A 1 22.75 24.41 19.41
C ILE A 1 21.77 23.31 18.96
N PHE A 2 22.23 22.15 18.57
CA PHE A 2 21.45 21.02 18.08
C PHE A 2 20.73 21.21 16.72
N THR A 3 21.13 22.20 15.91
CA THR A 3 20.63 22.32 14.54
C THR A 3 21.50 21.46 13.63
N ALA A 4 20.92 20.40 13.05
CA ALA A 4 21.59 19.60 12.04
C ALA A 4 21.12 20.06 10.65
N ALA A 5 22.06 20.43 9.79
CA ALA A 5 21.75 20.73 8.39
C ALA A 5 21.47 19.44 7.63
N LEU A 6 20.57 19.49 6.65
CA LEU A 6 20.35 18.36 5.75
C LEU A 6 21.62 18.09 4.93
N PRO A 7 22.02 16.81 4.74
CA PRO A 7 23.15 16.46 3.89
C PRO A 7 22.94 17.00 2.47
N PRO A 8 23.93 17.64 1.84
CA PRO A 8 23.79 18.22 0.49
C PRO A 8 23.33 17.21 -0.57
N ALA A 9 23.78 15.95 -0.48
CA ALA A 9 23.38 14.89 -1.37
C ALA A 9 21.86 14.58 -1.27
N SER A 10 21.31 14.59 -0.05
CA SER A 10 19.87 14.39 0.17
C SER A 10 19.06 15.57 -0.40
N VAL A 11 19.56 16.80 -0.23
CA VAL A 11 18.91 17.99 -0.80
C VAL A 11 18.91 17.93 -2.32
N GLY A 12 20.04 17.56 -2.94
CA GLY A 12 20.13 17.35 -4.40
C GLY A 12 19.13 16.31 -4.90
N GLY A 13 19.02 15.19 -4.21
CA GLY A 13 18.04 14.14 -4.55
C GLY A 13 16.60 14.60 -4.47
N VAL A 14 16.25 15.40 -3.45
CA VAL A 14 14.90 15.97 -3.29
C VAL A 14 14.59 16.97 -4.40
N ILE A 15 15.54 17.87 -4.74
CA ILE A 15 15.36 18.84 -5.82
C ILE A 15 15.09 18.12 -7.15
N GLU A 16 15.88 17.10 -7.48
CA GLU A 16 15.68 16.34 -8.71
C GLU A 16 14.37 15.56 -8.68
N GLY A 17 14.00 14.98 -7.55
CA GLY A 17 12.70 14.31 -7.37
C GLY A 17 11.53 15.27 -7.62
N LEU A 18 11.60 16.51 -7.15
CA LEU A 18 10.58 17.55 -7.41
C LEU A 18 10.54 17.95 -8.89
N ASN A 19 11.69 18.07 -9.55
CA ASN A 19 11.77 18.36 -10.99
C ASN A 19 11.07 17.25 -11.80
N ILE A 20 11.36 16.00 -11.50
CA ILE A 20 10.73 14.84 -12.15
C ILE A 20 9.21 14.84 -11.89
N LEU A 21 8.78 15.04 -10.65
CA LEU A 21 7.36 15.11 -10.30
C LEU A 21 6.61 16.21 -11.04
N SER A 22 7.27 17.35 -11.27
CA SER A 22 6.67 18.50 -11.95
C SER A 22 6.58 18.29 -13.46
N SER A 23 7.56 17.64 -14.06
CA SER A 23 7.69 17.47 -15.52
C SER A 23 7.11 16.17 -16.06
N ASP A 24 7.10 15.08 -15.27
CA ASP A 24 6.65 13.75 -15.71
C ASP A 24 5.23 13.42 -15.19
N SER A 25 4.21 13.82 -15.94
CA SER A 25 2.81 13.46 -15.66
C SER A 25 2.54 11.96 -15.86
N ARG A 26 3.32 11.27 -16.69
CA ARG A 26 3.12 9.85 -17.00
C ARG A 26 3.28 8.98 -15.76
N ARG A 27 4.29 9.24 -14.92
CA ARG A 27 4.50 8.49 -13.67
C ARG A 27 3.34 8.66 -12.70
N ARG A 28 2.80 9.87 -12.58
CA ARG A 28 1.63 10.14 -11.73
C ARG A 28 0.38 9.45 -12.25
N ASN A 29 0.15 9.50 -13.57
CA ASN A 29 -1.00 8.82 -14.18
C ASN A 29 -0.92 7.31 -13.96
N LEU A 30 0.24 6.69 -14.21
CA LEU A 30 0.45 5.26 -13.98
C LEU A 30 0.24 4.86 -12.51
N LEU A 31 0.68 5.69 -11.56
CA LEU A 31 0.41 5.48 -10.14
C LEU A 31 -1.09 5.47 -9.84
N HIS A 32 -1.84 6.42 -10.41
CA HIS A 32 -3.30 6.48 -10.25
C HIS A 32 -3.99 5.30 -10.91
N GLU A 33 -3.56 4.90 -12.11
CA GLU A 33 -4.08 3.73 -12.82
C GLU A 33 -3.86 2.44 -12.02
N ASN A 34 -2.64 2.20 -11.54
CA ASN A 34 -2.31 1.05 -10.69
C ASN A 34 -3.17 1.01 -9.42
N THR A 35 -3.32 2.17 -8.77
CA THR A 35 -4.11 2.30 -7.54
C THR A 35 -5.60 2.05 -7.81
N ALA A 36 -6.13 2.61 -8.88
CA ALA A 36 -7.53 2.42 -9.26
C ALA A 36 -7.82 0.97 -9.65
N TYR A 37 -6.89 0.32 -10.36
CA TYR A 37 -6.99 -1.09 -10.72
C TYR A 37 -7.13 -1.98 -9.48
N ILE A 38 -6.25 -1.82 -8.50
CA ILE A 38 -6.29 -2.60 -7.25
C ILE A 38 -7.55 -2.32 -6.43
N LYS A 39 -7.92 -1.05 -6.28
CA LYS A 39 -9.12 -0.68 -5.50
C LYS A 39 -10.38 -1.27 -6.11
N ARG A 40 -10.50 -1.24 -7.44
CA ARG A 40 -11.63 -1.84 -8.12
C ARG A 40 -11.68 -3.35 -7.93
N ALA A 41 -10.55 -4.02 -8.11
CA ALA A 41 -10.47 -5.47 -7.94
C ALA A 41 -10.80 -5.91 -6.49
N PHE A 42 -10.29 -5.21 -5.48
CA PHE A 42 -10.65 -5.49 -4.09
C PHE A 42 -12.14 -5.22 -3.81
N PHE A 43 -12.70 -4.15 -4.37
CA PHE A 43 -14.12 -3.88 -4.25
C PHE A 43 -14.98 -4.99 -4.88
N ASP A 44 -14.60 -5.46 -6.06
CA ASP A 44 -15.28 -6.56 -6.76
C ASP A 44 -15.19 -7.89 -5.98
N MET A 45 -14.14 -8.07 -5.16
CA MET A 45 -13.97 -9.19 -4.23
C MET A 45 -14.75 -9.00 -2.90
N GLY A 46 -15.45 -7.88 -2.71
CA GLY A 46 -16.15 -7.56 -1.47
C GLY A 46 -15.28 -7.01 -0.33
N ILE A 47 -13.99 -6.75 -0.60
CA ILE A 47 -13.09 -6.13 0.37
C ILE A 47 -13.36 -4.64 0.43
N GLN A 48 -13.61 -4.11 1.65
CA GLN A 48 -13.83 -2.69 1.83
C GLN A 48 -12.54 -1.90 1.59
N VAL A 49 -12.59 -0.97 0.65
CA VAL A 49 -11.48 -0.07 0.33
C VAL A 49 -11.91 1.38 0.48
N ASN A 50 -10.96 2.25 0.85
CA ASN A 50 -11.24 3.67 0.94
C ASN A 50 -11.41 4.29 -0.47
N ASN A 51 -12.29 5.30 -0.56
CA ASN A 51 -12.59 5.99 -1.83
C ASN A 51 -11.74 7.27 -2.04
N ASN A 52 -10.53 7.33 -1.51
CA ASN A 52 -9.60 8.43 -1.75
C ASN A 52 -8.67 8.12 -2.94
N GLN A 53 -7.91 9.12 -3.39
CA GLN A 53 -6.95 8.95 -4.50
C GLN A 53 -5.53 8.60 -4.02
N VAL A 54 -5.36 8.35 -2.71
CA VAL A 54 -4.05 8.02 -2.13
C VAL A 54 -3.65 6.59 -2.56
N PRO A 55 -2.39 6.36 -2.95
CA PRO A 55 -1.91 5.04 -3.38
C PRO A 55 -1.59 4.12 -2.20
N ILE A 56 -2.31 4.26 -1.11
CA ILE A 56 -2.27 3.41 0.08
C ILE A 56 -3.67 2.82 0.25
N VAL A 57 -3.76 1.50 0.23
CA VAL A 57 -5.02 0.78 0.36
C VAL A 57 -4.99 -0.05 1.63
N PRO A 58 -5.65 0.39 2.72
CA PRO A 58 -5.81 -0.40 3.92
C PRO A 58 -6.86 -1.49 3.70
N ILE A 59 -6.54 -2.71 4.09
CA ILE A 59 -7.44 -3.86 4.14
C ILE A 59 -7.77 -4.10 5.61
N LEU A 60 -8.99 -3.75 6.02
CA LEU A 60 -9.45 -3.90 7.40
C LEU A 60 -9.77 -5.38 7.66
N ILE A 61 -9.13 -5.96 8.67
CA ILE A 61 -9.37 -7.35 9.11
C ILE A 61 -10.04 -7.37 10.48
N GLY A 62 -9.63 -6.46 11.37
CA GLY A 62 -10.19 -6.28 12.71
C GLY A 62 -9.47 -7.09 13.78
N ASP A 63 -9.35 -8.40 13.64
CA ASP A 63 -8.62 -9.26 14.57
C ASP A 63 -7.10 -9.14 14.36
N GLU A 64 -6.36 -8.94 15.46
CA GLU A 64 -4.91 -8.71 15.40
C GLU A 64 -4.15 -9.98 15.04
N ALA A 65 -4.51 -11.11 15.64
CA ALA A 65 -3.81 -12.37 15.40
C ALA A 65 -4.01 -12.83 13.95
N LEU A 66 -5.23 -12.70 13.44
CA LEU A 66 -5.56 -12.99 12.06
C LEU A 66 -4.82 -12.03 11.11
N THR A 67 -4.74 -10.74 11.44
CA THR A 67 -4.01 -9.75 10.63
C THR A 67 -2.53 -10.09 10.49
N LEU A 68 -1.89 -10.48 11.60
CA LEU A 68 -0.48 -10.89 11.61
C LEU A 68 -0.27 -12.19 10.83
N TYR A 69 -1.17 -13.15 10.98
CA TYR A 69 -1.13 -14.41 10.24
C TYR A 69 -1.24 -14.19 8.73
N MET A 70 -2.21 -13.39 8.30
CA MET A 70 -2.43 -13.06 6.89
C MET A 70 -1.26 -12.29 6.30
N ASN A 71 -0.69 -11.34 7.06
CA ASN A 71 0.51 -10.62 6.60
C ASN A 71 1.70 -11.55 6.42
N ARG A 72 1.84 -12.57 7.27
CA ARG A 72 2.87 -13.59 7.12
C ARG A 72 2.67 -14.39 5.83
N LEU A 73 1.45 -14.82 5.52
CA LEU A 73 1.15 -15.52 4.26
C LEU A 73 1.49 -14.66 3.05
N LEU A 74 1.13 -13.35 3.07
CA LEU A 74 1.51 -12.40 2.02
C LEU A 74 3.03 -12.35 1.84
N PHE A 75 3.77 -12.29 2.94
CA PHE A 75 5.23 -12.24 2.90
C PHE A 75 5.86 -13.53 2.36
N GLU A 76 5.34 -14.71 2.76
CA GLU A 76 5.78 -16.02 2.26
C GLU A 76 5.55 -16.15 0.75
N ASP A 77 4.51 -15.51 0.22
CA ASP A 77 4.20 -15.44 -1.21
C ASP A 77 4.88 -14.26 -1.95
N GLY A 78 5.84 -13.59 -1.28
CA GLY A 78 6.65 -12.53 -1.88
C GLY A 78 6.00 -11.15 -1.91
N VAL A 79 4.88 -10.93 -1.20
CA VAL A 79 4.23 -9.62 -1.09
C VAL A 79 4.56 -8.97 0.24
N PHE A 80 5.33 -7.88 0.21
CA PHE A 80 5.66 -7.10 1.38
C PHE A 80 4.61 -6.02 1.64
N ALA A 81 3.87 -6.14 2.74
CA ALA A 81 2.86 -5.18 3.17
C ALA A 81 3.07 -4.77 4.63
N GLY A 82 2.64 -3.56 4.97
CA GLY A 82 2.69 -3.08 6.35
C GLY A 82 1.51 -3.58 7.18
N VAL A 83 1.71 -3.73 8.49
CA VAL A 83 0.65 -4.08 9.45
C VAL A 83 0.40 -2.91 10.39
N ALA A 84 -0.86 -2.65 10.69
CA ALA A 84 -1.26 -1.75 11.76
C ALA A 84 -2.16 -2.49 12.74
N VAL A 85 -1.66 -2.67 13.97
CA VAL A 85 -2.35 -3.31 15.10
C VAL A 85 -2.35 -2.38 16.31
N SER A 86 -3.07 -2.71 17.36
CA SER A 86 -3.06 -1.92 18.61
C SER A 86 -1.60 -1.81 19.16
N PRO A 87 -1.19 -0.66 19.71
CA PRO A 87 -1.94 0.59 19.94
C PRO A 87 -1.89 1.59 18.76
N VAL A 88 -1.30 1.23 17.60
CA VAL A 88 -1.21 2.12 16.42
C VAL A 88 -2.61 2.42 15.84
N VAL A 89 -3.50 1.45 15.94
CA VAL A 89 -4.93 1.58 15.60
C VAL A 89 -5.78 1.16 16.81
N PRO A 90 -7.03 1.62 16.93
CA PRO A 90 -7.94 1.16 17.98
C PRO A 90 -8.14 -0.37 17.92
N PRO A 91 -8.52 -1.01 19.05
CA PRO A 91 -8.90 -2.41 19.08
C PRO A 91 -9.97 -2.73 18.03
N LEU A 92 -9.90 -3.92 17.43
CA LEU A 92 -10.77 -4.37 16.33
C LEU A 92 -10.68 -3.54 15.04
N LYS A 93 -9.60 -2.78 14.88
CA LYS A 93 -9.29 -2.03 13.66
C LYS A 93 -7.94 -2.44 13.04
N ALA A 94 -7.47 -3.64 13.39
CA ALA A 94 -6.25 -4.17 12.80
C ALA A 94 -6.38 -4.30 11.28
N MET A 95 -5.34 -3.93 10.56
CA MET A 95 -5.37 -3.88 9.10
C MET A 95 -4.02 -4.18 8.47
N ILE A 96 -4.05 -4.69 7.26
CA ILE A 96 -2.89 -4.76 6.37
C ILE A 96 -2.91 -3.50 5.49
N ARG A 97 -1.79 -2.78 5.46
CA ARG A 97 -1.63 -1.56 4.67
C ARG A 97 -0.78 -1.86 3.45
N THR A 98 -1.40 -1.91 2.29
CA THR A 98 -0.71 -2.04 1.01
C THR A 98 -0.41 -0.67 0.42
N SER A 99 0.73 -0.54 -0.26
CA SER A 99 1.17 0.72 -0.89
C SER A 99 1.62 0.44 -2.32
N TYR A 100 1.20 1.30 -3.23
CA TYR A 100 1.46 1.12 -4.66
C TYR A 100 2.36 2.23 -5.19
N THR A 101 3.11 1.91 -6.25
CA THR A 101 4.00 2.83 -6.94
C THR A 101 3.80 2.74 -8.44
N CYS A 102 4.32 3.71 -9.18
CA CYS A 102 4.34 3.66 -10.63
C CYS A 102 5.34 2.61 -11.20
N ALA A 103 6.17 2.03 -10.35
CA ALA A 103 7.13 0.99 -10.75
C ALA A 103 6.55 -0.43 -10.68
N HIS A 104 5.41 -0.62 -10.00
CA HIS A 104 4.76 -1.92 -10.00
C HIS A 104 4.24 -2.26 -11.38
N THR A 105 4.59 -3.46 -11.84
CA THR A 105 4.06 -4.03 -13.08
C THR A 105 2.66 -4.61 -12.86
N LYS A 106 1.99 -4.96 -13.94
CA LYS A 106 0.68 -5.61 -13.83
C LYS A 106 0.78 -6.97 -13.15
N GLU A 107 1.86 -7.70 -13.39
CA GLU A 107 2.16 -8.99 -12.76
C GLU A 107 2.28 -8.86 -11.25
N ASP A 108 2.97 -7.81 -10.76
CA ASP A 108 3.08 -7.51 -9.32
C ASP A 108 1.71 -7.23 -8.71
N LEU A 109 0.87 -6.46 -9.42
CA LEU A 109 -0.48 -6.14 -8.97
C LEU A 109 -1.39 -7.37 -8.98
N ASP A 110 -1.29 -8.22 -10.00
CA ASP A 110 -2.08 -9.45 -10.10
C ASP A 110 -1.66 -10.47 -9.03
N GLN A 111 -0.40 -10.44 -8.58
CA GLN A 111 0.07 -11.29 -7.49
C GLN A 111 -0.66 -10.99 -6.18
N ILE A 112 -0.78 -9.73 -5.82
CA ILE A 112 -1.53 -9.37 -4.59
C ILE A 112 -3.03 -9.69 -4.72
N LEU A 113 -3.60 -9.63 -5.92
CA LEU A 113 -5.01 -9.97 -6.12
C LEU A 113 -5.29 -11.46 -5.98
N LYS A 114 -4.36 -12.35 -6.35
CA LYS A 114 -4.48 -13.79 -6.09
C LYS A 114 -4.61 -14.07 -4.59
N LEU A 115 -3.80 -13.36 -3.80
CA LEU A 115 -3.85 -13.47 -2.34
C LEU A 115 -5.10 -12.78 -1.75
N GLY A 116 -5.64 -11.75 -2.41
CA GLY A 116 -6.91 -11.13 -2.08
C GLY A 116 -8.07 -12.13 -2.07
N LEU A 117 -8.08 -13.11 -2.96
CA LEU A 117 -9.08 -14.18 -2.98
C LEU A 117 -9.00 -15.11 -1.76
N GLU A 118 -7.83 -15.30 -1.19
CA GLU A 118 -7.68 -16.02 0.08
C GLU A 118 -8.14 -15.16 1.25
N LEU A 119 -7.84 -13.85 1.22
CA LEU A 119 -8.28 -12.88 2.22
C LEU A 119 -9.82 -12.78 2.28
N GLU A 120 -10.50 -12.89 1.14
CA GLU A 120 -11.98 -12.86 1.08
C GLU A 120 -12.64 -13.87 2.01
N ARG A 121 -12.02 -15.03 2.24
CA ARG A 121 -12.54 -16.10 3.11
C ARG A 121 -12.55 -15.71 4.59
N TYR A 122 -11.75 -14.71 4.98
CA TYR A 122 -11.55 -14.31 6.37
C TYR A 122 -12.07 -12.92 6.71
N VAL A 123 -12.42 -12.10 5.71
CA VAL A 123 -12.86 -10.69 5.86
C VAL A 123 -14.39 -10.53 5.78
N LYS A 124 -15.12 -11.65 5.58
CA LYS A 124 -16.61 -11.67 5.58
C LYS A 124 -17.19 -11.74 6.96
#